data_55a90ac03ab78c3aadee50cb126a49c0
#
_entry.id   55a90ac03ab78c3aadee50cb126a49c0
#
_cell.length_a   1.000
_cell.length_b   1.000
_cell.length_c   1.000
_cell.angle_alpha   90.00
_cell.angle_beta   90.00
_cell.angle_gamma   90.00
#
_symmetry.space_group_name_H-M   'P 1'
#
loop_
_entity.id
_entity.type
_entity.pdbx_description
1 polymer ?
#
loop_
_entity_poly.entity_id
_entity_poly.type
_entity_poly.pdbx_seq_one_letter_code
_entity_poly.pdbx_strand_id
1 'polypeptide(L)'
;MPRHAADRRDRARARVQAVGVEVAPHNVQVNAIAQNFVENPTYFPPEVQALPAFQDRLQREVPLGRLVGAREDALFAAYLCSSAADCFVGQVFPVCGGWVTR
;
A
#
# COMPACT_ATOMS: atom_id res chain seq x y z
N MET A 1 -14.55 -4.78 8.60
CA MET A 1 -13.95 -3.45 8.31
C MET A 1 -15.00 -2.38 8.47
N PRO A 2 -14.69 -1.31 9.19
CA PRO A 2 -15.63 -0.20 9.33
C PRO A 2 -15.97 0.43 7.99
N ARG A 3 -17.25 0.80 7.81
CA ARG A 3 -17.74 1.42 6.58
C ARG A 3 -16.97 2.70 6.23
N HIS A 4 -16.63 3.52 7.24
CA HIS A 4 -15.90 4.77 7.04
C HIS A 4 -14.51 4.56 6.41
N ALA A 5 -13.81 3.52 6.81
CA ALA A 5 -12.49 3.22 6.26
C ALA A 5 -12.60 2.82 4.78
N ALA A 6 -13.61 2.01 4.43
CA ALA A 6 -13.85 1.62 3.05
C ALA A 6 -14.20 2.84 2.18
N ASP A 7 -15.09 3.71 2.68
CA ASP A 7 -15.49 4.92 1.96
C ASP A 7 -14.30 5.84 1.71
N ARG A 8 -13.44 6.03 2.71
CA ARG A 8 -12.24 6.88 2.55
C ARG A 8 -11.29 6.32 1.51
N ARG A 9 -11.09 5.00 1.52
CA ARG A 9 -10.21 4.35 0.53
C ARG A 9 -10.77 4.48 -0.88
N ASP A 10 -12.08 4.31 -1.03
CA ASP A 10 -12.73 4.42 -2.33
C ASP A 10 -12.63 5.85 -2.87
N ARG A 11 -12.81 6.86 -2.02
CA ARG A 11 -12.66 8.25 -2.42
C ARG A 11 -11.22 8.60 -2.77
N ALA A 12 -10.24 8.11 -2.02
CA ALA A 12 -8.83 8.33 -2.32
C ALA A 12 -8.48 7.69 -3.66
N ARG A 13 -8.94 6.45 -3.91
CA ARG A 13 -8.73 5.77 -5.17
C ARG A 13 -9.34 6.56 -6.33
N ALA A 14 -10.57 7.06 -6.17
CA ALA A 14 -11.24 7.84 -7.19
C ALA A 14 -10.48 9.12 -7.52
N ARG A 15 -9.92 9.80 -6.52
CA ARG A 15 -9.12 11.01 -6.72
C ARG A 15 -7.83 10.71 -7.48
N VAL A 16 -7.12 9.66 -7.11
CA VAL A 16 -5.88 9.26 -7.78
C VAL A 16 -6.17 8.96 -9.25
N GLN A 17 -7.24 8.23 -9.51
CA GLN A 17 -7.65 7.88 -10.86
C GLN A 17 -7.99 9.12 -11.69
N ALA A 18 -8.84 10.00 -11.14
CA ALA A 18 -9.29 11.21 -11.84
C ALA A 18 -8.14 12.16 -12.14
N VAL A 19 -7.32 12.46 -11.13
CA VAL A 19 -6.18 13.37 -11.30
C VAL A 19 -5.15 12.76 -12.24
N GLY A 20 -4.87 11.46 -12.09
CA GLY A 20 -3.92 10.77 -12.95
C GLY A 20 -4.28 10.87 -14.41
N VAL A 21 -5.55 10.65 -14.74
CA VAL A 21 -6.05 10.76 -16.12
C VAL A 21 -5.95 12.20 -16.63
N GLU A 22 -6.31 13.16 -15.78
CA GLU A 22 -6.27 14.57 -16.15
C GLU A 22 -4.87 15.07 -16.49
N VAL A 23 -3.87 14.66 -15.72
CA VAL A 23 -2.51 15.20 -15.89
C VAL A 23 -1.60 14.36 -16.76
N ALA A 24 -2.01 13.14 -17.12
CA ALA A 24 -1.21 12.26 -17.95
C ALA A 24 -0.80 12.89 -19.29
N PRO A 25 -1.68 13.63 -20.01
CA PRO A 25 -1.29 14.28 -21.26
C PRO A 25 -0.18 15.33 -21.09
N HIS A 26 0.04 15.81 -19.86
CA HIS A 26 1.08 16.79 -19.55
C HIS A 26 2.37 16.11 -19.08
N ASN A 27 2.48 14.80 -19.25
CA ASN A 27 3.63 14.02 -18.83
C ASN A 27 3.85 14.05 -17.30
N VAL A 28 2.74 14.09 -16.57
CA VAL A 28 2.76 14.02 -15.10
C VAL A 28 2.07 12.72 -14.69
N GLN A 29 2.73 11.95 -13.84
CA GLN A 29 2.19 10.70 -13.35
C GLN A 29 1.70 10.85 -11.92
N VAL A 30 0.49 10.39 -11.66
CA VAL A 30 -0.08 10.32 -10.31
C VAL A 30 -0.56 8.90 -10.07
N ASN A 31 0.06 8.24 -9.13
CA ASN A 31 -0.29 6.91 -8.68
C ASN A 31 -0.19 6.89 -7.16
N ALA A 32 -0.67 5.85 -6.53
CA ALA A 32 -0.63 5.73 -5.07
C ALA A 32 -0.23 4.33 -4.65
N ILE A 33 0.39 4.25 -3.48
CA ILE A 33 0.69 2.98 -2.82
C ILE A 33 -0.23 2.89 -1.60
N ALA A 34 -1.07 1.86 -1.58
CA ALA A 34 -1.95 1.60 -0.45
C ALA A 34 -1.27 0.59 0.48
N GLN A 35 -0.69 1.10 1.55
CA GLN A 35 0.10 0.28 2.48
C GLN A 35 -0.77 -0.28 3.59
N ASN A 36 -0.50 -1.52 3.97
CA ASN A 36 -0.87 -2.07 5.27
C ASN A 36 0.09 -3.20 5.61
N PHE A 37 0.35 -3.40 6.90
CA PHE A 37 1.29 -4.41 7.38
C PHE A 37 2.68 -4.27 6.76
N VAL A 38 3.12 -3.02 6.59
CA VAL A 38 4.49 -2.67 6.21
C VAL A 38 5.26 -2.28 7.46
N GLU A 39 6.50 -2.73 7.58
CA GLU A 39 7.36 -2.38 8.71
C GLU A 39 7.38 -0.87 8.93
N ASN A 40 7.07 -0.46 10.16
CA ASN A 40 6.98 0.93 10.54
C ASN A 40 7.17 1.03 12.04
N PRO A 41 8.18 1.77 12.53
CA PRO A 41 8.45 1.83 13.96
C PRO A 41 7.34 2.51 14.78
N THR A 42 6.47 3.29 14.12
CA THR A 42 5.34 3.93 14.80
C THR A 42 4.19 2.95 15.03
N TYR A 43 3.80 2.19 14.00
CA TYR A 43 2.66 1.26 14.09
C TYR A 43 3.05 -0.14 14.53
N PHE A 44 4.26 -0.58 14.18
CA PHE A 44 4.72 -1.93 14.47
C PHE A 44 6.10 -1.92 15.12
N PRO A 45 6.24 -1.30 16.32
CA PRO A 45 7.54 -1.28 17.00
C PRO A 45 7.99 -2.69 17.40
N PRO A 46 9.30 -2.89 17.68
CA PRO A 46 9.81 -4.23 17.99
C PRO A 46 9.06 -4.94 19.12
N GLU A 47 8.64 -4.21 20.14
CA GLU A 47 7.90 -4.79 21.28
C GLU A 47 6.53 -5.31 20.85
N VAL A 48 5.88 -4.69 19.88
CA VAL A 48 4.61 -5.17 19.33
C VAL A 48 4.86 -6.41 18.47
N GLN A 49 5.90 -6.38 17.64
CA GLN A 49 6.23 -7.50 16.77
C GLN A 49 6.58 -8.76 17.55
N ALA A 50 7.14 -8.61 18.75
CA ALA A 50 7.50 -9.72 19.61
C ALA A 50 6.30 -10.39 20.30
N LEU A 51 5.13 -9.75 20.30
CA LEU A 51 3.95 -10.31 20.95
C LEU A 51 3.39 -11.52 20.20
N PRO A 52 3.14 -12.65 20.90
CA PRO A 52 2.52 -13.81 20.24
C PRO A 52 1.18 -13.47 19.58
N ALA A 53 0.38 -12.61 20.20
CA ALA A 53 -0.91 -12.20 19.63
C ALA A 53 -0.74 -11.49 18.29
N PHE A 54 0.30 -10.69 18.14
CA PHE A 54 0.58 -10.02 16.88
C PHE A 54 1.04 -11.04 15.82
N GLN A 55 1.90 -11.98 16.18
CA GLN A 55 2.34 -13.02 15.26
C GLN A 55 1.17 -13.90 14.79
N ASP A 56 0.26 -14.23 15.71
CA ASP A 56 -0.96 -14.98 15.37
C ASP A 56 -1.83 -14.19 14.42
N ARG A 57 -1.95 -12.89 14.62
CA ARG A 57 -2.71 -12.01 13.72
C ARG A 57 -2.12 -12.00 12.32
N LEU A 58 -0.80 -11.92 12.19
CA LEU A 58 -0.15 -11.97 10.90
C LEU A 58 -0.46 -13.28 10.18
N GLN A 59 -0.42 -14.40 10.90
CA GLN A 59 -0.72 -15.70 10.29
C GLN A 59 -2.16 -15.81 9.82
N ARG A 60 -3.10 -15.20 10.55
CA ARG A 60 -4.53 -15.26 10.21
C ARG A 60 -4.93 -14.30 9.11
N GLU A 61 -4.37 -13.08 9.10
CA GLU A 61 -4.89 -11.99 8.28
C GLU A 61 -4.01 -11.67 7.06
N VAL A 62 -2.73 -12.02 7.12
CA VAL A 62 -1.78 -11.64 6.08
C VAL A 62 -1.28 -12.90 5.37
N PRO A 63 -1.71 -13.17 4.14
CA PRO A 63 -1.27 -14.37 3.40
C PRO A 63 0.24 -14.55 3.34
N LEU A 64 1.00 -13.46 3.26
CA LEU A 64 2.46 -13.50 3.29
C LEU A 64 3.01 -14.02 4.62
N GLY A 65 2.25 -13.87 5.73
CA GLY A 65 2.61 -14.37 7.04
C GLY A 65 3.66 -13.55 7.78
N ARG A 66 4.06 -12.42 7.23
CA ARG A 66 5.01 -11.48 7.85
C ARG A 66 4.68 -10.06 7.44
N LEU A 67 5.28 -9.10 8.11
CA LEU A 67 5.23 -7.71 7.64
C LEU A 67 5.97 -7.60 6.31
N VAL A 68 5.48 -6.72 5.44
CA VAL A 68 6.23 -6.31 4.26
C VAL A 68 7.44 -5.50 4.76
N GLY A 69 8.62 -5.77 4.22
CA GLY A 69 9.81 -5.05 4.62
C GLY A 69 9.77 -3.60 4.16
N ALA A 70 10.28 -2.70 4.99
CA ALA A 70 10.37 -1.28 4.62
C ALA A 70 11.16 -1.10 3.32
N ARG A 71 12.20 -1.90 3.13
CA ARG A 71 13.00 -1.86 1.90
C ARG A 71 12.20 -2.34 0.69
N GLU A 72 11.39 -3.39 0.84
CA GLU A 72 10.54 -3.88 -0.24
C GLU A 72 9.60 -2.78 -0.73
N ASP A 73 8.97 -2.08 0.21
CA ASP A 73 8.06 -0.98 -0.10
C ASP A 73 8.80 0.19 -0.76
N ALA A 74 9.95 0.57 -0.22
CA ALA A 74 10.75 1.67 -0.75
C ALA A 74 11.26 1.38 -2.16
N LEU A 75 11.65 0.15 -2.45
CA LEU A 75 12.11 -0.24 -3.78
C LEU A 75 10.97 -0.16 -4.80
N PHE A 76 9.76 -0.51 -4.40
CA PHE A 76 8.60 -0.35 -5.28
C PHE A 76 8.31 1.12 -5.55
N ALA A 77 8.36 1.96 -4.53
CA ALA A 77 8.19 3.40 -4.71
C ALA A 77 9.23 3.98 -5.68
N ALA A 78 10.48 3.56 -5.54
CA ALA A 78 11.55 3.97 -6.45
C ALA A 78 11.28 3.50 -7.88
N TYR A 79 10.78 2.28 -8.04
CA TYR A 79 10.40 1.76 -9.36
C TYR A 79 9.32 2.63 -10.01
N LEU A 80 8.31 3.03 -9.25
CA LEU A 80 7.24 3.90 -9.77
C LEU A 80 7.75 5.27 -10.21
N CYS A 81 8.89 5.71 -9.68
CA CYS A 81 9.51 6.97 -10.09
C CYS A 81 10.44 6.80 -11.30
N SER A 82 10.64 5.58 -11.79
CA SER A 82 11.51 5.32 -12.93
C SER A 82 10.76 5.40 -14.25
N SER A 83 11.51 5.55 -15.35
CA SER A 83 10.92 5.55 -16.69
C SER A 83 10.26 4.21 -17.05
N ALA A 84 10.66 3.13 -16.38
CA ALA A 84 10.05 1.81 -16.60
C ALA A 84 8.58 1.78 -16.17
N ALA A 85 8.16 2.72 -15.34
CA ALA A 85 6.79 2.82 -14.82
C ALA A 85 5.96 3.91 -15.51
N ASP A 86 6.41 4.45 -16.62
CA ASP A 86 5.74 5.56 -17.31
C ASP A 86 4.33 5.19 -17.81
N CYS A 87 4.04 3.92 -17.95
CA CYS A 87 2.73 3.45 -18.42
C CYS A 87 1.64 3.49 -17.35
N PHE A 88 1.97 3.72 -16.08
CA PHE A 88 0.96 3.70 -15.02
C PHE A 88 0.32 5.06 -14.85
N VAL A 89 -1.01 5.08 -14.96
CA VAL A 89 -1.82 6.30 -14.88
C VAL A 89 -2.95 6.05 -13.92
N GLY A 90 -2.96 6.79 -12.81
CA GLY A 90 -4.07 6.78 -11.85
C GLY A 90 -4.28 5.45 -11.15
N GLN A 91 -3.22 4.70 -10.90
CA GLN A 91 -3.31 3.39 -10.28
C GLN A 91 -3.08 3.45 -8.79
N VAL A 92 -3.73 2.54 -8.07
CA VAL A 92 -3.50 2.35 -6.63
C VAL A 92 -2.96 0.93 -6.44
N PHE A 93 -1.75 0.84 -5.90
CA PHE A 93 -1.04 -0.42 -5.74
C PHE A 93 -1.06 -0.87 -4.27
N PRO A 94 -1.79 -1.95 -3.94
CA PRO A 94 -1.75 -2.47 -2.56
C PRO A 94 -0.39 -3.09 -2.25
N VAL A 95 0.21 -2.67 -1.15
CA VAL A 95 1.43 -3.25 -0.59
C VAL A 95 1.08 -3.68 0.83
N CYS A 96 0.64 -4.92 0.99
CA CYS A 96 0.01 -5.37 2.22
C CYS A 96 0.14 -6.86 2.49
N GLY A 97 1.03 -7.56 1.79
CA GLY A 97 1.22 -9.00 1.97
C GLY A 97 -0.01 -9.84 1.60
N GLY A 98 -0.90 -9.29 0.77
CA GLY A 98 -2.12 -9.99 0.34
C GLY A 98 -3.34 -9.76 1.23
N TRP A 99 -3.21 -8.91 2.24
CA TRP A 99 -4.31 -8.66 3.19
C TRP A 99 -5.61 -8.24 2.50
N VAL A 100 -5.56 -7.40 1.45
CA VAL A 100 -6.77 -6.91 0.77
C VAL A 100 -7.47 -7.98 -0.07
N THR A 101 -6.84 -9.12 -0.30
CA THR A 101 -7.43 -10.20 -1.12
C THR A 101 -8.19 -11.21 -0.27
N ARG A 102 -8.24 -11.00 1.01
CA ARG A 102 -8.86 -11.93 1.96
C ARG A 102 -10.34 -11.69 2.12
#